data_8f3e2b275937acde9bed0a886e5dd561
#
_entry.id   8f3e2b275937acde9bed0a886e5dd561
#
_cell.length_a   1.000
_cell.length_b   1.000
_cell.length_c   1.000
_cell.angle_alpha   90.00
_cell.angle_beta   90.00
_cell.angle_gamma   90.00
#
_symmetry.space_group_name_H-M   'P 1'
#
loop_
_entity.id
_entity.type
_entity.pdbx_description
1 polymer ?
#
loop_
_entity_poly.entity_id
_entity_poly.type
_entity_poly.pdbx_seq_one_letter_code
_entity_poly.pdbx_strand_id
1 'polypeptide(L)'
;MPQQLDLFLTEDDYLPVGNLKLCNACGEHLPVTNFPVYQPKINKAWSEGLRRASCSKCWKEGEHVCSVWRKRNPLPVDFRCPICTMSHADFRATGRYLNRTPFSVDHCHKTMTVRGYVCNPCNSSMGFIKDDVSSVRRMLDFLIKSSVHNGYDT
;
A
#
# COMPACT_ATOMS: atom_id res chain seq x y z
N MET A 1 12.92 -25.48 -13.49
CA MET A 1 12.42 -24.73 -12.34
C MET A 1 11.41 -23.73 -12.88
N PRO A 2 10.12 -23.78 -12.53
CA PRO A 2 9.17 -22.78 -13.02
C PRO A 2 9.51 -21.43 -12.36
N GLN A 3 9.66 -20.41 -13.19
CA GLN A 3 9.79 -19.04 -12.78
C GLN A 3 8.53 -18.68 -11.98
N GLN A 4 8.74 -18.25 -10.74
CA GLN A 4 7.70 -17.68 -9.91
C GLN A 4 7.31 -16.35 -10.55
N LEU A 5 6.24 -16.38 -11.35
CA LEU A 5 5.64 -15.19 -11.95
C LEU A 5 5.23 -14.25 -10.83
N ASP A 6 5.73 -13.04 -10.88
CA ASP A 6 5.26 -11.92 -10.08
C ASP A 6 3.77 -11.67 -10.40
N LEU A 7 2.91 -12.33 -9.64
CA LEU A 7 1.44 -12.33 -9.85
C LEU A 7 0.79 -10.95 -9.67
N PHE A 8 1.56 -9.92 -9.30
CA PHE A 8 1.04 -8.64 -8.83
C PHE A 8 1.52 -7.42 -9.62
N LEU A 9 2.42 -7.62 -10.58
CA LEU A 9 2.95 -6.55 -11.39
C LEU A 9 2.66 -6.90 -12.85
N THR A 10 1.88 -6.07 -13.51
CA THR A 10 1.70 -6.16 -14.97
C THR A 10 2.96 -5.62 -15.63
N GLU A 11 3.26 -6.07 -16.87
CA GLU A 11 4.40 -5.55 -17.65
C GLU A 11 4.39 -4.03 -17.76
N ASP A 12 3.22 -3.40 -17.73
CA ASP A 12 3.02 -1.94 -17.71
C ASP A 12 3.53 -1.27 -16.40
N ASP A 13 3.68 -2.02 -15.31
CA ASP A 13 4.23 -1.49 -14.07
C ASP A 13 5.78 -1.40 -14.11
N TYR A 14 6.43 -2.12 -15.03
CA TYR A 14 7.90 -2.28 -15.08
C TYR A 14 8.60 -1.57 -16.24
N LEU A 15 7.93 -1.38 -17.37
CA LEU A 15 8.58 -0.81 -18.54
C LEU A 15 7.99 0.56 -18.90
N PRO A 16 8.79 1.63 -18.78
CA PRO A 16 8.39 2.92 -19.33
C PRO A 16 8.40 2.83 -20.85
N VAL A 17 7.25 2.73 -21.47
CA VAL A 17 7.12 3.00 -22.91
C VAL A 17 7.49 4.48 -23.10
N GLY A 18 8.68 4.76 -23.60
CA GLY A 18 9.13 6.12 -23.89
C GLY A 18 9.28 7.05 -22.68
N ASN A 19 9.83 6.58 -21.53
CA ASN A 19 9.96 7.35 -20.28
C ASN A 19 8.63 7.79 -19.63
N LEU A 20 7.51 7.21 -20.02
CA LEU A 20 6.21 7.45 -19.40
C LEU A 20 5.87 6.34 -18.37
N LYS A 21 5.18 6.72 -17.31
CA LYS A 21 4.68 5.82 -16.27
C LYS A 21 3.20 6.13 -15.99
N LEU A 22 2.38 5.09 -15.86
CA LEU A 22 0.98 5.23 -15.46
C LEU A 22 0.88 5.68 -13.99
N CYS A 23 0.11 6.72 -13.73
CA CYS A 23 -0.25 7.14 -12.39
C CYS A 23 -1.47 6.35 -11.90
N ASN A 24 -1.33 5.58 -10.83
CA ASN A 24 -2.43 4.76 -10.29
C ASN A 24 -3.59 5.60 -9.70
N ALA A 25 -3.36 6.87 -9.42
CA ALA A 25 -4.37 7.76 -8.85
C ALA A 25 -5.20 8.48 -9.94
N CYS A 26 -4.54 9.17 -10.90
CA CYS A 26 -5.27 9.89 -11.96
C CYS A 26 -5.45 9.10 -13.25
N GLY A 27 -4.78 7.97 -13.42
CA GLY A 27 -4.86 7.15 -14.63
C GLY A 27 -4.11 7.74 -15.84
N GLU A 28 -3.32 8.79 -15.66
CA GLU A 28 -2.57 9.44 -16.74
C GLU A 28 -1.19 8.80 -16.90
N HIS A 29 -0.74 8.66 -18.16
CA HIS A 29 0.64 8.34 -18.50
C HIS A 29 1.47 9.62 -18.46
N LEU A 30 2.39 9.72 -17.52
CA LEU A 30 3.20 10.90 -17.26
C LEU A 30 4.69 10.57 -17.31
N PRO A 31 5.55 11.54 -17.63
CA PRO A 31 7.00 11.37 -17.53
C PRO A 31 7.41 10.78 -16.18
N VAL A 32 8.31 9.80 -16.18
CA VAL A 32 8.81 9.13 -14.96
C VAL A 32 9.33 10.15 -13.93
N THR A 33 9.86 11.28 -14.38
CA THR A 33 10.32 12.38 -13.52
C THR A 33 9.22 13.02 -12.68
N ASN A 34 7.95 12.87 -13.09
CA ASN A 34 6.79 13.37 -12.34
C ASN A 34 6.44 12.51 -11.11
N PHE A 35 7.10 11.38 -10.93
CA PHE A 35 6.87 10.47 -9.81
C PHE A 35 7.96 10.62 -8.75
N PRO A 36 7.61 10.88 -7.47
CA PRO A 36 8.60 11.04 -6.42
C PRO A 36 9.40 9.75 -6.19
N VAL A 37 10.71 9.89 -5.99
CA VAL A 37 11.56 8.81 -5.53
C VAL A 37 11.29 8.60 -4.04
N TYR A 38 10.88 7.40 -3.64
CA TYR A 38 10.64 7.08 -2.22
C TYR A 38 11.76 6.24 -1.62
N GLN A 39 12.56 5.61 -2.46
CA GLN A 39 13.71 4.83 -2.03
C GLN A 39 14.91 5.21 -2.90
N PRO A 40 15.90 5.89 -2.32
CA PRO A 40 17.11 6.25 -3.05
C PRO A 40 17.90 5.00 -3.43
N LYS A 41 18.82 5.14 -4.36
CA LYS A 41 19.69 4.07 -4.87
C LYS A 41 20.26 3.19 -3.75
N ILE A 42 19.91 1.91 -3.71
CA ILE A 42 20.47 0.97 -2.73
C ILE A 42 21.60 0.13 -3.36
N ASN A 43 21.55 -0.08 -4.67
CA ASN A 43 22.59 -0.80 -5.41
C ASN A 43 22.59 -0.40 -6.91
N LYS A 44 23.58 -0.92 -7.67
CA LYS A 44 23.71 -0.63 -9.11
C LYS A 44 22.51 -1.08 -9.97
N ALA A 45 21.74 -2.07 -9.53
CA ALA A 45 20.59 -2.58 -10.28
C ALA A 45 19.41 -1.60 -10.28
N TRP A 46 19.34 -0.68 -9.31
CA TRP A 46 18.30 0.34 -9.16
C TRP A 46 18.89 1.75 -9.27
N SER A 47 19.56 2.00 -10.40
CA SER A 47 20.37 3.23 -10.60
C SER A 47 19.58 4.53 -10.45
N GLU A 48 18.25 4.51 -10.64
CA GLU A 48 17.39 5.68 -10.57
C GLU A 48 16.53 5.77 -9.30
N GLY A 49 16.61 4.75 -8.41
CA GLY A 49 15.78 4.63 -7.22
C GLY A 49 14.35 4.17 -7.54
N LEU A 50 13.64 3.71 -6.51
CA LEU A 50 12.24 3.31 -6.63
C LEU A 50 11.32 4.53 -6.58
N ARG A 51 10.42 4.64 -7.55
CA ARG A 51 9.46 5.75 -7.65
C ARG A 51 8.08 5.32 -7.20
N ARG A 52 7.34 6.26 -6.61
CA ARG A 52 5.96 6.03 -6.17
C ARG A 52 5.05 5.65 -7.34
N ALA A 53 3.97 4.94 -7.03
CA ALA A 53 2.95 4.58 -8.00
C ALA A 53 2.07 5.76 -8.42
N SER A 54 1.98 6.79 -7.58
CA SER A 54 1.25 8.03 -7.85
C SER A 54 2.20 9.17 -8.23
N CYS A 55 1.80 10.00 -9.17
CA CYS A 55 2.56 11.19 -9.56
C CYS A 55 2.65 12.21 -8.41
N SER A 56 3.58 13.15 -8.50
CA SER A 56 3.85 14.16 -7.46
C SER A 56 2.63 14.98 -7.07
N LYS A 57 1.77 15.31 -8.04
CA LYS A 57 0.51 16.03 -7.80
C LYS A 57 -0.43 15.20 -6.92
N CYS A 58 -0.79 14.00 -7.37
CA CYS A 58 -1.70 13.12 -6.65
C CYS A 58 -1.16 12.70 -5.28
N TRP A 59 0.15 12.45 -5.19
CA TRP A 59 0.77 12.14 -3.91
C TRP A 59 0.68 13.29 -2.91
N LYS A 60 0.98 14.53 -3.32
CA LYS A 60 0.86 15.71 -2.46
C LYS A 60 -0.58 15.97 -2.03
N GLU A 61 -1.54 15.77 -2.92
CA GLU A 61 -2.95 15.90 -2.63
C GLU A 61 -3.41 14.88 -1.57
N GLY A 62 -3.04 13.61 -1.73
CA GLY A 62 -3.32 12.57 -0.75
C GLY A 62 -2.70 12.86 0.62
N GLU A 63 -1.42 13.27 0.67
CA GLU A 63 -0.76 13.69 1.91
C GLU A 63 -1.47 14.89 2.57
N HIS A 64 -1.91 15.86 1.78
CA HIS A 64 -2.66 17.01 2.28
C HIS A 64 -3.98 16.60 2.93
N VAL A 65 -4.79 15.82 2.22
CA VAL A 65 -6.09 15.33 2.72
C VAL A 65 -5.90 14.53 4.00
N CYS A 66 -4.95 13.60 4.04
CA CYS A 66 -4.62 12.82 5.23
C CYS A 66 -4.13 13.71 6.39
N SER A 67 -3.33 14.74 6.10
CA SER A 67 -2.83 15.67 7.13
C SER A 67 -3.94 16.49 7.75
N VAL A 68 -4.84 17.04 6.93
CA VAL A 68 -6.01 17.81 7.41
C VAL A 68 -6.93 16.94 8.26
N TRP A 69 -7.21 15.71 7.79
CA TRP A 69 -8.06 14.77 8.52
C TRP A 69 -7.44 14.37 9.87
N ARG A 70 -6.13 14.06 9.90
CA ARG A 70 -5.40 13.67 11.11
C ARG A 70 -5.44 14.73 12.20
N LYS A 71 -5.38 16.00 11.83
CA LYS A 71 -5.47 17.13 12.80
C LYS A 71 -6.83 17.17 13.52
N ARG A 72 -7.90 16.76 12.83
CA ARG A 72 -9.26 16.73 13.38
C ARG A 72 -9.59 15.42 14.08
N ASN A 73 -8.87 14.36 13.75
CA ASN A 73 -9.10 13.01 14.24
C ASN A 73 -7.77 12.44 14.75
N PRO A 74 -7.31 12.81 15.96
CA PRO A 74 -6.09 12.27 16.53
C PRO A 74 -6.20 10.75 16.72
N LEU A 75 -5.09 10.04 16.57
CA LEU A 75 -5.05 8.59 16.77
C LEU A 75 -5.39 8.26 18.23
N PRO A 76 -6.41 7.44 18.53
CA PRO A 76 -6.71 7.01 19.89
C PRO A 76 -5.55 6.24 20.52
N VAL A 77 -5.39 6.36 21.85
CA VAL A 77 -4.30 5.73 22.58
C VAL A 77 -4.37 4.20 22.53
N ASP A 78 -5.57 3.67 22.59
CA ASP A 78 -5.90 2.23 22.57
C ASP A 78 -6.28 1.71 21.18
N PHE A 79 -5.90 2.46 20.12
CA PHE A 79 -6.27 2.12 18.76
C PHE A 79 -5.77 0.73 18.35
N ARG A 80 -6.67 -0.02 17.73
CA ARG A 80 -6.37 -1.29 17.07
C ARG A 80 -6.69 -1.18 15.58
N CYS A 81 -5.82 -1.76 14.74
CA CYS A 81 -6.05 -1.79 13.31
C CYS A 81 -7.37 -2.52 12.99
N PRO A 82 -8.31 -1.90 12.24
CA PRO A 82 -9.60 -2.54 11.93
C PRO A 82 -9.49 -3.78 11.04
N ILE A 83 -8.32 -4.03 10.44
CA ILE A 83 -8.10 -5.16 9.53
C ILE A 83 -7.45 -6.34 10.28
N CYS A 84 -6.30 -6.11 10.95
CA CYS A 84 -5.55 -7.18 11.62
C CYS A 84 -5.66 -7.17 13.14
N THR A 85 -6.43 -6.26 13.72
CA THR A 85 -6.69 -6.10 15.16
C THR A 85 -5.47 -5.77 16.02
N MET A 86 -4.26 -5.68 15.45
CA MET A 86 -3.04 -5.38 16.20
C MET A 86 -3.05 -3.97 16.77
N SER A 87 -2.66 -3.86 18.04
CA SER A 87 -2.42 -2.61 18.77
C SER A 87 -0.97 -2.13 18.61
N HIS A 88 -0.67 -0.94 19.16
CA HIS A 88 0.70 -0.44 19.23
C HIS A 88 1.62 -1.35 20.06
N ALA A 89 1.10 -1.91 21.16
CA ALA A 89 1.84 -2.84 22.02
C ALA A 89 2.19 -4.14 21.26
N ASP A 90 1.24 -4.68 20.49
CA ASP A 90 1.46 -5.88 19.68
C ASP A 90 2.59 -5.66 18.65
N PHE A 91 2.61 -4.49 17.99
CA PHE A 91 3.70 -4.16 17.06
C PHE A 91 5.05 -4.00 17.76
N ARG A 92 5.09 -3.40 18.93
CA ARG A 92 6.33 -3.29 19.72
C ARG A 92 6.87 -4.65 20.14
N ALA A 93 6.00 -5.59 20.51
CA ALA A 93 6.39 -6.96 20.88
C ALA A 93 7.09 -7.69 19.71
N THR A 94 6.84 -7.31 18.45
CA THR A 94 7.57 -7.87 17.29
C THR A 94 8.97 -7.28 17.10
N GLY A 95 9.41 -6.34 17.94
CA GLY A 95 10.66 -5.59 17.77
C GLY A 95 10.62 -4.53 16.67
N ARG A 96 9.46 -4.29 16.07
CA ARG A 96 9.23 -3.28 15.01
C ARG A 96 8.58 -2.03 15.59
N TYR A 97 8.74 -0.91 14.91
CA TYR A 97 8.10 0.38 15.25
C TYR A 97 8.42 0.90 16.67
N LEU A 98 9.63 0.62 17.17
CA LEU A 98 10.04 1.03 18.53
C LEU A 98 10.01 2.56 18.69
N ASN A 99 10.39 3.30 17.65
CA ASN A 99 10.55 4.76 17.67
C ASN A 99 9.55 5.51 16.79
N ARG A 100 8.51 4.82 16.26
CA ARG A 100 7.50 5.44 15.41
C ARG A 100 6.16 4.74 15.53
N THR A 101 5.07 5.43 15.17
CA THR A 101 3.76 4.81 15.11
C THR A 101 3.69 3.78 13.96
N PRO A 102 3.09 2.61 14.19
CA PRO A 102 2.82 1.63 13.14
C PRO A 102 1.59 1.99 12.30
N PHE A 103 0.86 3.07 12.65
CA PHE A 103 -0.40 3.44 12.02
C PHE A 103 -0.27 4.65 11.11
N SER A 104 -1.00 4.63 10.02
CA SER A 104 -1.14 5.73 9.06
C SER A 104 -2.61 5.97 8.72
N VAL A 105 -2.91 7.19 8.29
CA VAL A 105 -4.22 7.51 7.71
C VAL A 105 -4.26 6.97 6.30
N ASP A 106 -5.26 6.17 6.01
CA ASP A 106 -5.51 5.59 4.70
C ASP A 106 -6.59 6.39 3.94
N HIS A 107 -6.48 6.44 2.63
CA HIS A 107 -7.42 7.12 1.74
C HIS A 107 -7.54 6.40 0.40
N CYS A 108 -8.67 6.58 -0.25
CA CYS A 108 -8.88 6.11 -1.61
C CYS A 108 -8.09 6.98 -2.60
N HIS A 109 -7.18 6.38 -3.33
CA HIS A 109 -6.35 7.11 -4.32
C HIS A 109 -7.15 7.69 -5.49
N LYS A 110 -8.35 7.14 -5.80
CA LYS A 110 -9.20 7.62 -6.89
C LYS A 110 -10.09 8.79 -6.47
N THR A 111 -10.64 8.73 -5.26
CA THR A 111 -11.63 9.72 -4.77
C THR A 111 -11.04 10.68 -3.76
N MET A 112 -9.81 10.46 -3.29
CA MET A 112 -9.16 11.18 -2.19
C MET A 112 -9.95 11.16 -0.88
N THR A 113 -10.91 10.25 -0.74
CA THR A 113 -11.71 10.09 0.48
C THR A 113 -10.91 9.35 1.53
N VAL A 114 -10.76 9.92 2.72
CA VAL A 114 -10.11 9.26 3.85
C VAL A 114 -10.99 8.14 4.38
N ARG A 115 -10.40 6.96 4.58
CA ARG A 115 -11.06 5.78 5.16
C ARG A 115 -10.83 5.64 6.66
N GLY A 116 -9.75 6.23 7.19
CA GLY A 116 -9.40 6.20 8.59
C GLY A 116 -7.98 5.72 8.85
N TYR A 117 -7.68 5.38 10.11
CA TYR A 117 -6.39 4.81 10.47
C TYR A 117 -6.35 3.30 10.19
N VAL A 118 -5.22 2.84 9.67
CA VAL A 118 -4.86 1.43 9.53
C VAL A 118 -3.38 1.25 9.87
N CYS A 119 -2.94 0.03 10.15
CA CYS A 119 -1.50 -0.20 10.30
C CYS A 119 -0.78 -0.19 8.95
N ASN A 120 0.51 0.19 8.95
CA ASN A 120 1.30 0.28 7.72
C ASN A 120 1.37 -1.05 6.93
N PRO A 121 1.48 -2.24 7.55
CA PRO A 121 1.39 -3.50 6.82
C PRO A 121 0.06 -3.69 6.08
N CYS A 122 -1.08 -3.44 6.74
CA CYS A 122 -2.39 -3.56 6.09
C CYS A 122 -2.58 -2.51 4.99
N ASN A 123 -2.14 -1.27 5.22
CA ASN A 123 -2.17 -0.22 4.20
C ASN A 123 -1.37 -0.61 2.95
N SER A 124 -0.17 -1.14 3.15
CA SER A 124 0.66 -1.63 2.04
C SER A 124 0.01 -2.80 1.31
N SER A 125 -0.61 -3.74 2.04
CA SER A 125 -1.31 -4.89 1.44
C SER A 125 -2.48 -4.46 0.56
N MET A 126 -3.27 -3.46 1.00
CA MET A 126 -4.33 -2.87 0.16
C MET A 126 -3.76 -2.21 -1.10
N GLY A 127 -2.64 -1.51 -0.97
CA GLY A 127 -1.94 -0.91 -2.10
C GLY A 127 -1.47 -1.94 -3.14
N PHE A 128 -0.94 -3.10 -2.69
CA PHE A 128 -0.53 -4.20 -3.59
C PHE A 128 -1.68 -4.75 -4.42
N ILE A 129 -2.86 -4.88 -3.84
CA ILE A 129 -4.07 -5.32 -4.56
C ILE A 129 -4.82 -4.16 -5.21
N LYS A 130 -4.19 -2.97 -5.31
CA LYS A 130 -4.72 -1.76 -5.98
C LYS A 130 -6.09 -1.31 -5.44
N ASP A 131 -6.37 -1.54 -4.14
CA ASP A 131 -7.67 -1.27 -3.50
C ASP A 131 -8.86 -1.97 -4.20
N ASP A 132 -8.61 -3.06 -4.94
CA ASP A 132 -9.64 -3.75 -5.70
C ASP A 132 -10.42 -4.75 -4.84
N VAL A 133 -11.68 -4.43 -4.58
CA VAL A 133 -12.60 -5.28 -3.80
C VAL A 133 -12.76 -6.67 -4.41
N SER A 134 -12.75 -6.78 -5.74
CA SER A 134 -12.88 -8.06 -6.45
C SER A 134 -11.68 -8.96 -6.19
N SER A 135 -10.48 -8.39 -6.14
CA SER A 135 -9.25 -9.11 -5.78
C SER A 135 -9.29 -9.58 -4.33
N VAL A 136 -9.75 -8.74 -3.40
CA VAL A 136 -9.93 -9.14 -1.98
C VAL A 136 -10.90 -10.32 -1.86
N ARG A 137 -12.02 -10.28 -2.57
CA ARG A 137 -12.99 -11.39 -2.58
C ARG A 137 -12.37 -12.68 -3.10
N ARG A 138 -11.63 -12.62 -4.23
CA ARG A 138 -10.92 -13.81 -4.75
C ARG A 138 -9.87 -14.34 -3.78
N MET A 139 -9.15 -13.47 -3.07
CA MET A 139 -8.21 -13.89 -2.02
C MET A 139 -8.94 -14.59 -0.87
N LEU A 140 -10.06 -14.05 -0.42
CA LEU A 140 -10.88 -14.66 0.62
C LEU A 140 -11.37 -16.05 0.19
N ASP A 141 -11.94 -16.17 -1.01
CA ASP A 141 -12.42 -17.44 -1.57
C ASP A 141 -11.28 -18.47 -1.69
N PHE A 142 -10.11 -18.03 -2.09
CA PHE A 142 -8.92 -18.89 -2.17
C PHE A 142 -8.52 -19.41 -0.79
N LEU A 143 -8.47 -18.54 0.23
CA LEU A 143 -8.12 -18.93 1.59
C LEU A 143 -9.16 -19.91 2.18
N ILE A 144 -10.45 -19.62 2.02
CA ILE A 144 -11.54 -20.51 2.49
C ILE A 144 -11.40 -21.90 1.85
N LYS A 145 -11.25 -21.98 0.52
CA LYS A 145 -11.10 -23.25 -0.17
C LYS A 145 -9.86 -24.03 0.29
N SER A 146 -8.75 -23.32 0.53
CA SER A 146 -7.52 -23.95 1.01
C SER A 146 -7.63 -24.44 2.45
N SER A 147 -8.37 -23.74 3.31
CA SER A 147 -8.59 -24.12 4.72
C SER A 147 -9.40 -25.41 4.85
N VAL A 148 -10.43 -25.58 4.00
CA VAL A 148 -11.25 -26.81 3.98
C VAL A 148 -10.40 -28.05 3.62
N HIS A 149 -9.38 -27.89 2.78
CA HIS A 149 -8.49 -29.01 2.40
C HIS A 149 -7.45 -29.35 3.46
N ASN A 150 -7.10 -28.45 4.37
CA ASN A 150 -6.05 -28.61 5.36
C ASN A 150 -6.55 -28.87 6.79
N GLY A 151 -7.85 -29.08 6.99
CA GLY A 151 -8.44 -29.45 8.30
C GLY A 151 -8.31 -28.36 9.38
N TYR A 152 -8.12 -27.10 9.01
CA TYR A 152 -8.25 -25.98 9.93
C TYR A 152 -9.74 -25.65 10.08
N ASP A 153 -10.41 -26.36 10.98
CA ASP A 153 -11.71 -25.95 11.48
C ASP A 153 -11.52 -24.63 12.27
N THR A 154 -12.28 -23.62 11.89
CA THR A 154 -12.35 -22.31 12.56
C THR A 154 -13.15 -22.39 13.85
#